data_8657ed7a9adb77e8f0c121b2599ea83d
#
_entry.id   8657ed7a9adb77e8f0c121b2599ea83d
#
_cell.length_a   1.000
_cell.length_b   1.000
_cell.length_c   1.000
_cell.angle_alpha   90.00
_cell.angle_beta   90.00
_cell.angle_gamma   90.00
#
_symmetry.space_group_name_H-M   'P 1'
#
loop_
_entity.id
_entity.type
_entity.pdbx_description
1 polymer ?
#
loop_
_entity_poly.entity_id
_entity_poly.type
_entity_poly.pdbx_seq_one_letter_code
_entity_poly.pdbx_strand_id
1 'polypeptide(L)'
;MVGRLVAWDPKAGTTRWSVEHPIIVNSGVLSTAGNLVFQGEGTGEFAAYAADSGKKLWSLKTGSAIKSVPVTYRVGHEQYVLVPIGWGSVFRLFATATMTATPESRYGPARLLAFKLGANLPYPFPKVTVPEVPRPPAQTYPAEAVKRGELLAGDFGCTGCHSPRLDGSGRWVVDGGVPDLRYMPAEVHRDWYAIVLGGSHSKQGMLSFASARAIPPMLAMTQAQADEIHAYVIDRAWAAYNLQRATH
;
A
#
# COMPACT_ATOMS: atom_id res chain seq x y z
N MET A 1 -7.06 14.03 7.46
CA MET A 1 -6.78 13.22 8.67
C MET A 1 -5.28 13.21 8.85
N VAL A 2 -4.77 13.61 10.01
CA VAL A 2 -3.33 13.76 10.30
C VAL A 2 -2.90 12.73 11.34
N GLY A 3 -1.65 12.27 11.25
CA GLY A 3 -1.01 11.44 12.27
C GLY A 3 -0.32 12.30 13.33
N ARG A 4 0.01 11.71 14.47
CA ARG A 4 0.77 12.41 15.51
C ARG A 4 1.74 11.45 16.19
N LEU A 5 2.97 11.91 16.40
CA LEU A 5 3.90 11.36 17.37
C LEU A 5 3.72 12.12 18.69
N VAL A 6 3.41 11.42 19.76
CA VAL A 6 3.07 12.04 21.05
C VAL A 6 3.95 11.49 22.15
N ALA A 7 4.56 12.36 22.96
CA ALA A 7 5.13 11.98 24.24
C ALA A 7 4.08 12.21 25.35
N TRP A 8 3.64 11.12 25.94
CA TRP A 8 2.64 11.11 27.00
C TRP A 8 3.29 10.91 28.37
N ASP A 9 2.94 11.74 29.33
CA ASP A 9 3.33 11.57 30.72
C ASP A 9 2.22 10.80 31.48
N PRO A 10 2.42 9.50 31.80
CA PRO A 10 1.40 8.70 32.47
C PRO A 10 1.15 9.10 33.92
N LYS A 11 2.09 9.79 34.58
CA LYS A 11 1.93 10.25 35.96
C LYS A 11 1.10 11.53 36.02
N ALA A 12 1.40 12.48 35.12
CA ALA A 12 0.67 13.73 35.03
C ALA A 12 -0.65 13.60 34.24
N GLY A 13 -0.81 12.52 33.44
CA GLY A 13 -1.97 12.34 32.57
C GLY A 13 -2.03 13.36 31.42
N THR A 14 -0.89 13.90 30.98
CA THR A 14 -0.82 14.98 30.01
C THR A 14 0.16 14.70 28.87
N THR A 15 -0.08 15.34 27.72
CA THR A 15 0.89 15.35 26.61
C THR A 15 2.02 16.33 26.94
N ARG A 16 3.26 15.85 26.92
CA ARG A 16 4.46 16.69 27.07
C ARG A 16 4.79 17.46 25.80
N TRP A 17 4.74 16.76 24.66
CA TRP A 17 4.90 17.35 23.33
C TRP A 17 4.21 16.48 22.28
N SER A 18 3.96 17.06 21.12
CA SER A 18 3.34 16.38 19.98
C SER A 18 3.93 16.91 18.66
N VAL A 19 4.23 15.99 17.74
CA VAL A 19 4.63 16.31 16.35
C VAL A 19 3.55 15.80 15.42
N GLU A 20 3.05 16.67 14.54
CA GLU A 20 2.05 16.32 13.55
C GLU A 20 2.69 15.74 12.28
N HIS A 21 2.10 14.69 11.73
CA HIS A 21 2.49 14.06 10.47
C HIS A 21 1.41 14.24 9.41
N PRO A 22 1.79 14.37 8.13
CA PRO A 22 0.83 14.63 7.05
C PRO A 22 -0.16 13.50 6.83
N ILE A 23 0.17 12.28 7.27
CA ILE A 23 -0.71 11.10 7.14
C ILE A 23 -0.75 10.30 8.45
N ILE A 24 -1.81 9.51 8.63
CA ILE A 24 -2.00 8.70 9.84
C ILE A 24 -1.15 7.44 9.89
N VAL A 25 -0.59 7.00 8.75
CA VAL A 25 0.20 5.78 8.66
C VAL A 25 1.68 6.11 8.77
N ASN A 26 2.25 5.76 9.89
CA ASN A 26 3.67 5.95 10.20
C ASN A 26 4.25 4.66 10.78
N SER A 27 5.57 4.58 10.87
CA SER A 27 6.26 3.45 11.48
C SER A 27 6.02 3.40 12.99
N GLY A 28 6.44 2.30 13.62
CA GLY A 28 6.70 2.30 15.06
C GLY A 28 7.84 3.25 15.43
N VAL A 29 8.06 3.39 16.71
CA VAL A 29 9.01 4.34 17.32
C VAL A 29 10.17 3.60 17.93
N LEU A 30 11.40 4.11 17.74
CA LEU A 30 12.61 3.69 18.44
C LEU A 30 13.07 4.83 19.35
N SER A 31 13.10 4.60 20.66
CA SER A 31 13.70 5.50 21.65
C SER A 31 15.08 4.99 22.06
N THR A 32 16.02 5.92 22.27
CA THR A 32 17.40 5.59 22.67
C THR A 32 17.81 6.33 23.95
N ALA A 33 18.81 5.78 24.66
CA ALA A 33 19.38 6.42 25.85
C ALA A 33 20.08 7.77 25.55
N GLY A 34 20.40 8.02 24.27
CA GLY A 34 21.00 9.28 23.81
C GLY A 34 20.02 10.42 23.59
N ASN A 35 18.84 10.40 24.21
CA ASN A 35 17.78 11.41 24.07
C ASN A 35 17.25 11.55 22.63
N LEU A 36 17.23 10.45 21.84
CA LEU A 36 16.70 10.45 20.48
C LEU A 36 15.48 9.54 20.37
N VAL A 37 14.52 10.01 19.58
CA VAL A 37 13.36 9.24 19.13
C VAL A 37 13.40 9.19 17.62
N PHE A 38 13.40 7.99 17.04
CA PHE A 38 13.36 7.77 15.59
C PHE A 38 11.97 7.31 15.16
N GLN A 39 11.48 7.88 14.10
CA GLN A 39 10.24 7.44 13.43
C GLN A 39 10.35 7.61 11.91
N GLY A 40 9.76 6.66 11.18
CA GLY A 40 9.55 6.75 9.75
C GLY A 40 8.10 7.12 9.42
N GLU A 41 7.89 7.86 8.35
CA GLU A 41 6.57 8.22 7.85
C GLU A 41 6.19 7.37 6.63
N GLY A 42 4.90 7.13 6.46
CA GLY A 42 4.37 6.49 5.27
C GLY A 42 4.60 7.29 3.98
N THR A 43 4.93 8.58 4.11
CA THR A 43 5.40 9.46 3.01
C THR A 43 6.85 9.20 2.59
N GLY A 44 7.60 8.40 3.38
CA GLY A 44 8.99 8.06 3.11
C GLY A 44 10.02 8.95 3.80
N GLU A 45 9.63 9.82 4.71
CA GLU A 45 10.58 10.56 5.55
C GLU A 45 10.97 9.71 6.77
N PHE A 46 12.28 9.55 7.01
CA PHE A 46 12.83 8.99 8.25
C PHE A 46 13.43 10.11 9.05
N ALA A 47 13.03 10.27 10.30
CA ALA A 47 13.43 11.41 11.13
C ALA A 47 13.90 10.99 12.53
N ALA A 48 14.79 11.81 13.10
CA ALA A 48 15.21 11.79 14.49
C ALA A 48 14.71 13.05 15.21
N TYR A 49 14.11 12.85 16.38
CA TYR A 49 13.59 13.90 17.25
C TYR A 49 14.28 13.87 18.59
N ALA A 50 14.40 15.03 19.24
CA ALA A 50 14.81 15.10 20.65
C ALA A 50 13.69 14.52 21.52
N ALA A 51 14.03 13.56 22.40
CA ALA A 51 13.04 12.87 23.21
C ALA A 51 12.38 13.75 24.27
N ASP A 52 13.05 14.79 24.72
CA ASP A 52 12.58 15.74 25.74
C ASP A 52 11.60 16.79 25.19
N SER A 53 11.70 17.15 23.90
CA SER A 53 10.99 18.31 23.33
C SER A 53 10.22 18.02 22.04
N GLY A 54 10.45 16.86 21.41
CA GLY A 54 9.87 16.55 20.10
C GLY A 54 10.48 17.37 18.94
N LYS A 55 11.53 18.17 19.19
CA LYS A 55 12.20 18.92 18.13
C LYS A 55 12.80 17.99 17.11
N LYS A 56 12.48 18.15 15.81
CA LYS A 56 13.11 17.41 14.71
C LYS A 56 14.57 17.86 14.59
N LEU A 57 15.50 16.92 14.78
CA LEU A 57 16.93 17.15 14.74
C LEU A 57 17.55 16.80 13.39
N TRP A 58 17.00 15.79 12.74
CA TRP A 58 17.48 15.27 11.47
C TRP A 58 16.36 14.57 10.72
N SER A 59 16.42 14.57 9.39
CA SER A 59 15.58 13.72 8.56
C SER A 59 16.21 13.39 7.22
N LEU A 60 15.73 12.30 6.61
CA LEU A 60 16.09 11.84 5.28
C LEU A 60 14.84 11.37 4.54
N LYS A 61 14.68 11.81 3.28
CA LYS A 61 13.68 11.21 2.37
C LYS A 61 14.27 9.95 1.76
N THR A 62 13.62 8.81 1.99
CA THR A 62 14.12 7.50 1.59
C THR A 62 13.64 7.07 0.19
N GLY A 63 12.66 7.77 -0.38
CA GLY A 63 12.08 7.43 -1.68
C GLY A 63 11.18 6.20 -1.64
N SER A 64 10.78 5.74 -0.44
CA SER A 64 9.82 4.67 -0.24
C SER A 64 9.14 4.82 1.11
N ALA A 65 7.93 4.28 1.27
CA ALA A 65 7.21 4.36 2.54
C ALA A 65 7.96 3.66 3.68
N ILE A 66 7.82 4.19 4.89
CA ILE A 66 8.39 3.58 6.10
C ILE A 66 7.26 3.22 7.06
N LYS A 67 7.04 1.93 7.24
CA LYS A 67 5.95 1.38 8.06
C LYS A 67 6.44 0.38 9.11
N SER A 68 7.67 -0.12 8.93
CA SER A 68 8.32 -1.02 9.87
C SER A 68 8.98 -0.24 10.99
N VAL A 69 9.07 -0.86 12.18
CA VAL A 69 9.73 -0.27 13.33
C VAL A 69 11.23 -0.18 13.08
N PRO A 70 11.87 0.98 13.29
CA PRO A 70 13.32 1.04 13.32
C PRO A 70 13.87 0.30 14.54
N VAL A 71 15.03 -0.31 14.39
CA VAL A 71 15.73 -1.00 15.47
C VAL A 71 17.15 -0.49 15.58
N THR A 72 17.76 -0.63 16.76
CA THR A 72 19.19 -0.32 16.97
C THR A 72 19.97 -1.56 17.33
N TYR A 73 21.21 -1.64 16.86
CA TYR A 73 22.14 -2.70 17.16
C TYR A 73 23.57 -2.17 17.24
N ARG A 74 24.50 -2.96 17.73
CA ARG A 74 25.92 -2.62 17.82
C ARG A 74 26.77 -3.64 17.08
N VAL A 75 27.80 -3.15 16.42
CA VAL A 75 28.89 -3.96 15.86
C VAL A 75 30.20 -3.43 16.46
N GLY A 76 30.82 -4.18 17.31
CA GLY A 76 31.93 -3.68 18.12
C GLY A 76 31.49 -2.51 19.01
N HIS A 77 32.14 -1.37 18.87
CA HIS A 77 31.82 -0.12 19.59
C HIS A 77 30.85 0.79 18.83
N GLU A 78 30.48 0.45 17.60
CA GLU A 78 29.70 1.25 16.70
C GLU A 78 28.20 0.94 16.84
N GLN A 79 27.38 1.99 17.00
CA GLN A 79 25.93 1.86 17.05
C GLN A 79 25.32 2.18 15.69
N TYR A 80 24.38 1.34 15.27
CA TYR A 80 23.60 1.50 14.05
C TYR A 80 22.12 1.58 14.35
N VAL A 81 21.40 2.34 13.53
CA VAL A 81 19.94 2.31 13.44
C VAL A 81 19.57 1.70 12.10
N LEU A 82 18.76 0.66 12.14
CA LEU A 82 18.30 -0.08 10.97
C LEU A 82 16.83 0.19 10.77
N VAL A 83 16.43 0.50 9.54
CA VAL A 83 15.02 0.72 9.17
C VAL A 83 14.70 0.03 7.84
N PRO A 84 13.73 -0.91 7.84
CA PRO A 84 13.15 -1.42 6.61
C PRO A 84 12.26 -0.36 5.97
N ILE A 85 12.45 -0.13 4.68
CA ILE A 85 11.59 0.75 3.87
C ILE A 85 10.92 -0.05 2.76
N GLY A 86 9.73 0.34 2.35
CA GLY A 86 8.95 -0.32 1.30
C GLY A 86 7.46 -0.10 1.47
N TRP A 87 6.73 -0.30 0.37
CA TRP A 87 5.28 -0.28 0.37
C TRP A 87 4.77 -1.69 0.68
N GLY A 88 4.14 -1.88 1.75
CA GLY A 88 3.55 -3.14 2.19
C GLY A 88 3.23 -2.99 3.65
N SER A 89 2.25 -3.58 4.15
CA SER A 89 1.92 -3.87 5.54
C SER A 89 0.40 -3.97 5.75
N VAL A 90 0.03 -4.48 6.90
CA VAL A 90 -1.35 -4.55 7.42
C VAL A 90 -2.09 -3.20 7.42
N PHE A 91 -1.39 -2.08 7.33
CA PHE A 91 -1.98 -0.75 7.27
C PHE A 91 -2.83 -0.49 6.02
N ARG A 92 -2.68 -1.29 4.97
CA ARG A 92 -3.63 -1.26 3.84
C ARG A 92 -5.06 -1.59 4.28
N LEU A 93 -5.23 -2.34 5.36
CA LEU A 93 -6.52 -2.64 5.96
C LEU A 93 -7.24 -1.38 6.48
N PHE A 94 -6.48 -0.37 6.89
CA PHE A 94 -6.99 0.86 7.50
C PHE A 94 -6.83 2.09 6.60
N ALA A 95 -6.04 1.98 5.53
CA ALA A 95 -5.84 3.05 4.57
C ALA A 95 -7.09 3.22 3.71
N THR A 96 -7.93 4.15 4.09
CA THR A 96 -9.05 4.59 3.25
C THR A 96 -8.54 5.36 2.03
N ALA A 97 -9.41 5.56 1.05
CA ALA A 97 -9.13 6.28 -0.20
C ALA A 97 -8.53 7.69 -0.06
N THR A 98 -8.53 8.24 1.15
CA THR A 98 -8.02 9.59 1.47
C THR A 98 -6.53 9.64 1.82
N MET A 99 -5.85 8.50 1.90
CA MET A 99 -4.41 8.47 2.11
C MET A 99 -3.72 8.58 0.76
N THR A 100 -3.30 9.78 0.42
CA THR A 100 -2.51 10.07 -0.77
C THR A 100 -1.13 9.45 -0.65
N ALA A 101 -0.99 8.20 -1.12
CA ALA A 101 0.33 7.65 -1.37
C ALA A 101 0.94 8.43 -2.53
N THR A 102 2.12 9.02 -2.32
CA THR A 102 2.89 9.57 -3.43
C THR A 102 3.40 8.44 -4.32
N PRO A 103 3.73 8.68 -5.61
CA PRO A 103 4.36 7.67 -6.46
C PRO A 103 5.59 7.05 -5.80
N GLU A 104 6.43 7.85 -5.14
CA GLU A 104 7.62 7.39 -4.45
C GLU A 104 7.27 6.47 -3.28
N SER A 105 6.27 6.82 -2.48
CA SER A 105 5.87 6.00 -1.34
C SER A 105 5.28 4.66 -1.78
N ARG A 106 4.62 4.61 -2.95
CA ARG A 106 3.95 3.41 -3.47
C ARG A 106 4.86 2.51 -4.29
N TYR A 107 5.67 3.10 -5.18
CA TYR A 107 6.50 2.37 -6.15
C TYR A 107 7.99 2.42 -5.79
N GLY A 108 8.35 3.08 -4.69
CA GLY A 108 9.73 3.11 -4.21
C GLY A 108 10.23 1.71 -3.84
N PRO A 109 11.55 1.47 -3.99
CA PRO A 109 12.12 0.15 -3.75
C PRO A 109 12.03 -0.25 -2.28
N ALA A 110 11.81 -1.54 -2.03
CA ALA A 110 12.02 -2.11 -0.71
C ALA A 110 13.53 -2.22 -0.42
N ARG A 111 13.96 -1.67 0.71
CA ARG A 111 15.37 -1.69 1.14
C ARG A 111 15.47 -1.81 2.66
N LEU A 112 16.62 -2.27 3.11
CA LEU A 112 17.04 -2.21 4.50
C LEU A 112 18.13 -1.15 4.61
N LEU A 113 17.83 -0.03 5.30
CA LEU A 113 18.76 1.07 5.46
C LEU A 113 19.40 1.01 6.84
N ALA A 114 20.73 1.12 6.87
CA ALA A 114 21.52 1.20 8.10
C ALA A 114 22.15 2.58 8.24
N PHE A 115 21.90 3.23 9.35
CA PHE A 115 22.44 4.56 9.69
C PHE A 115 23.42 4.44 10.86
N LYS A 116 24.48 5.20 10.80
CA LYS A 116 25.49 5.34 11.85
C LYS A 116 25.74 6.82 12.11
N LEU A 117 25.88 7.22 13.36
CA LEU A 117 26.21 8.58 13.72
C LEU A 117 27.57 8.98 13.10
N GLY A 118 27.61 10.13 12.47
CA GLY A 118 28.82 10.63 11.79
C GLY A 118 29.11 10.00 10.42
N ALA A 119 28.34 9.04 9.96
CA ALA A 119 28.46 8.54 8.58
C ALA A 119 27.96 9.59 7.58
N ASN A 120 28.70 9.73 6.49
CA ASN A 120 28.43 10.71 5.42
C ASN A 120 28.33 10.06 4.05
N LEU A 121 28.04 8.76 3.99
CA LEU A 121 27.86 8.08 2.72
C LEU A 121 26.65 8.66 1.98
N PRO A 122 26.81 9.08 0.71
CA PRO A 122 25.69 9.62 -0.06
C PRO A 122 24.57 8.60 -0.21
N TYR A 123 23.34 9.02 0.05
CA TYR A 123 22.16 8.22 -0.24
C TYR A 123 21.58 8.68 -1.59
N PRO A 124 21.82 7.92 -2.68
CA PRO A 124 21.22 8.25 -3.96
C PRO A 124 19.71 8.05 -3.89
N PHE A 125 18.96 9.14 -4.06
CA PHE A 125 17.49 9.07 -4.07
C PHE A 125 17.06 8.11 -5.20
N PRO A 126 16.28 7.06 -4.91
CA PRO A 126 15.93 6.10 -5.93
C PRO A 126 15.04 6.75 -7.00
N LYS A 127 15.38 6.53 -8.26
CA LYS A 127 14.48 6.90 -9.36
C LYS A 127 13.28 5.97 -9.31
N VAL A 128 12.11 6.54 -9.09
CA VAL A 128 10.84 5.80 -9.07
C VAL A 128 10.25 5.83 -10.47
N THR A 129 10.00 4.67 -11.02
CA THR A 129 9.29 4.52 -12.29
C THR A 129 7.86 4.10 -11.99
N VAL A 130 6.92 4.96 -12.34
CA VAL A 130 5.49 4.60 -12.30
C VAL A 130 5.22 3.72 -13.52
N PRO A 131 4.68 2.50 -13.35
CA PRO A 131 4.35 1.65 -14.50
C PRO A 131 3.36 2.34 -15.44
N GLU A 132 3.50 2.09 -16.73
CA GLU A 132 2.49 2.51 -17.70
C GLU A 132 1.25 1.63 -17.59
N VAL A 133 0.07 2.25 -17.66
CA VAL A 133 -1.19 1.51 -17.73
C VAL A 133 -1.30 0.88 -19.12
N PRO A 134 -1.37 -0.46 -19.23
CA PRO A 134 -1.56 -1.11 -20.53
C PRO A 134 -2.87 -0.63 -21.16
N ARG A 135 -2.90 -0.55 -22.49
CA ARG A 135 -4.16 -0.23 -23.19
C ARG A 135 -5.20 -1.33 -22.93
N PRO A 136 -6.33 -0.99 -22.29
CA PRO A 136 -7.34 -1.99 -21.96
C PRO A 136 -8.07 -2.51 -23.21
N PRO A 137 -8.78 -3.65 -23.13
CA PRO A 137 -9.68 -4.11 -24.18
C PRO A 137 -10.75 -3.07 -24.52
N ALA A 138 -11.38 -3.19 -25.68
CA ALA A 138 -12.45 -2.30 -26.08
C ALA A 138 -13.63 -2.36 -25.08
N GLN A 139 -14.24 -1.20 -24.81
CA GLN A 139 -15.46 -1.10 -23.99
C GLN A 139 -16.68 -1.51 -24.83
N THR A 140 -16.96 -2.80 -24.88
CA THR A 140 -18.09 -3.36 -25.64
C THR A 140 -19.34 -3.57 -24.78
N TYR A 141 -19.24 -3.26 -23.49
CA TYR A 141 -20.32 -3.48 -22.51
C TYR A 141 -21.19 -2.23 -22.31
N PRO A 142 -22.51 -2.39 -22.10
CA PRO A 142 -23.38 -1.29 -21.75
C PRO A 142 -23.07 -0.76 -20.34
N ALA A 143 -23.32 0.52 -20.09
CA ALA A 143 -23.07 1.16 -18.80
C ALA A 143 -23.76 0.44 -17.61
N GLU A 144 -24.91 -0.16 -17.86
CA GLU A 144 -25.64 -0.92 -16.83
C GLU A 144 -24.90 -2.22 -16.41
N ALA A 145 -24.17 -2.86 -17.34
CA ALA A 145 -23.34 -4.02 -17.00
C ALA A 145 -22.15 -3.59 -16.12
N VAL A 146 -21.55 -2.44 -16.38
CA VAL A 146 -20.48 -1.88 -15.54
C VAL A 146 -20.97 -1.62 -14.12
N LYS A 147 -22.14 -1.00 -13.96
CA LYS A 147 -22.73 -0.74 -12.64
C LYS A 147 -23.04 -2.03 -11.87
N ARG A 148 -23.63 -3.03 -12.55
CA ARG A 148 -23.88 -4.34 -11.93
C ARG A 148 -22.56 -5.02 -11.58
N GLY A 149 -21.56 -4.94 -12.42
CA GLY A 149 -20.22 -5.48 -12.17
C GLY A 149 -19.55 -4.87 -10.94
N GLU A 150 -19.73 -3.58 -10.69
CA GLU A 150 -19.24 -2.92 -9.47
C GLU A 150 -19.90 -3.51 -8.21
N LEU A 151 -21.23 -3.67 -8.23
CA LEU A 151 -21.97 -4.28 -7.11
C LEU A 151 -21.54 -5.73 -6.90
N LEU A 152 -21.51 -6.53 -7.97
CA LEU A 152 -21.09 -7.94 -7.90
C LEU A 152 -19.64 -8.10 -7.43
N ALA A 153 -18.74 -7.21 -7.81
CA ALA A 153 -17.36 -7.22 -7.30
C ALA A 153 -17.31 -7.00 -5.77
N GLY A 154 -18.25 -6.24 -5.22
CA GLY A 154 -18.46 -6.11 -3.77
C GLY A 154 -19.02 -7.39 -3.17
N ASP A 155 -20.12 -7.91 -3.72
CA ASP A 155 -20.86 -9.08 -3.21
C ASP A 155 -20.00 -10.36 -3.23
N PHE A 156 -19.20 -10.55 -4.27
CA PHE A 156 -18.25 -11.67 -4.36
C PHE A 156 -16.93 -11.42 -3.60
N GLY A 157 -16.79 -10.29 -2.91
CA GLY A 157 -15.63 -10.00 -2.08
C GLY A 157 -14.35 -9.64 -2.85
N CYS A 158 -14.42 -9.43 -4.17
CA CYS A 158 -13.26 -9.03 -4.98
C CYS A 158 -12.63 -7.74 -4.44
N THR A 159 -13.48 -6.79 -4.03
CA THR A 159 -13.07 -5.50 -3.47
C THR A 159 -12.39 -5.63 -2.11
N GLY A 160 -12.55 -6.75 -1.40
CA GLY A 160 -11.86 -7.05 -0.16
C GLY A 160 -10.34 -7.15 -0.36
N CYS A 161 -9.92 -7.78 -1.44
CA CYS A 161 -8.52 -7.90 -1.85
C CYS A 161 -8.09 -6.78 -2.80
N HIS A 162 -8.85 -6.55 -3.89
CA HIS A 162 -8.47 -5.61 -4.95
C HIS A 162 -8.88 -4.15 -4.68
N SER A 163 -9.60 -3.86 -3.61
CA SER A 163 -10.25 -2.58 -3.25
C SER A 163 -11.43 -2.18 -4.15
N PRO A 164 -12.31 -1.27 -3.68
CA PRO A 164 -13.35 -0.70 -4.54
C PRO A 164 -12.82 0.05 -5.76
N ARG A 165 -11.56 0.49 -5.74
CA ARG A 165 -10.91 1.14 -6.89
C ARG A 165 -10.11 0.19 -7.76
N LEU A 166 -10.08 -1.08 -7.42
CA LEU A 166 -9.33 -2.15 -8.08
C LEU A 166 -7.80 -1.90 -8.14
N ASP A 167 -7.29 -1.04 -7.28
CA ASP A 167 -5.88 -0.61 -7.23
C ASP A 167 -5.00 -1.53 -6.34
N GLY A 168 -5.47 -2.70 -6.02
CA GLY A 168 -4.76 -3.65 -5.18
C GLY A 168 -4.62 -3.22 -3.71
N SER A 169 -5.36 -2.19 -3.25
CA SER A 169 -5.31 -1.69 -1.87
C SER A 169 -6.42 -2.25 -0.96
N GLY A 170 -6.93 -3.44 -1.28
CA GLY A 170 -8.03 -4.07 -0.55
C GLY A 170 -7.68 -4.45 0.90
N ARG A 171 -8.72 -4.60 1.73
CA ARG A 171 -8.58 -4.80 3.18
C ARG A 171 -7.92 -6.11 3.58
N TRP A 172 -8.02 -7.16 2.76
CA TRP A 172 -7.60 -8.52 3.13
C TRP A 172 -6.19 -8.88 2.66
N VAL A 173 -5.43 -7.88 2.21
CA VAL A 173 -4.08 -8.10 1.70
C VAL A 173 -3.03 -7.51 2.61
N VAL A 174 -2.15 -8.35 3.10
CA VAL A 174 -1.17 -8.00 4.14
C VAL A 174 0.16 -7.49 3.56
N ASP A 175 0.55 -7.89 2.35
CA ASP A 175 1.92 -7.68 1.85
C ASP A 175 2.06 -7.12 0.42
N GLY A 176 0.97 -6.69 -0.18
CA GLY A 176 1.00 -6.12 -1.54
C GLY A 176 1.03 -7.16 -2.66
N GLY A 177 0.82 -8.44 -2.35
CA GLY A 177 0.76 -9.52 -3.34
C GLY A 177 -0.46 -9.49 -4.26
N VAL A 178 -1.45 -8.60 -3.99
CA VAL A 178 -2.64 -8.49 -4.86
C VAL A 178 -2.40 -7.44 -5.93
N PRO A 179 -2.54 -7.82 -7.22
CA PRO A 179 -2.31 -6.91 -8.32
C PRO A 179 -3.36 -5.78 -8.40
N ASP A 180 -2.91 -4.65 -8.89
CA ASP A 180 -3.76 -3.56 -9.33
C ASP A 180 -4.41 -3.97 -10.66
N LEU A 181 -5.71 -4.23 -10.65
CA LEU A 181 -6.43 -4.73 -11.83
C LEU A 181 -6.51 -3.71 -12.97
N ARG A 182 -6.24 -2.45 -12.71
CA ARG A 182 -6.18 -1.41 -13.74
C ARG A 182 -4.96 -1.58 -14.67
N TYR A 183 -3.95 -2.34 -14.22
CA TYR A 183 -2.73 -2.62 -14.97
C TYR A 183 -2.73 -4.03 -15.57
N MET A 184 -3.89 -4.65 -15.71
CA MET A 184 -4.00 -5.98 -16.31
C MET A 184 -3.54 -5.96 -17.77
N PRO A 185 -2.55 -6.78 -18.15
CA PRO A 185 -2.15 -6.91 -19.55
C PRO A 185 -3.16 -7.74 -20.35
N ALA A 186 -3.08 -7.68 -21.67
CA ALA A 186 -4.05 -8.28 -22.57
C ALA A 186 -4.24 -9.79 -22.37
N GLU A 187 -3.16 -10.51 -22.03
CA GLU A 187 -3.21 -11.95 -21.75
C GLU A 187 -4.05 -12.27 -20.51
N VAL A 188 -3.98 -11.46 -19.46
CA VAL A 188 -4.78 -11.66 -18.24
C VAL A 188 -6.27 -11.40 -18.51
N HIS A 189 -6.59 -10.43 -19.37
CA HIS A 189 -7.96 -10.23 -19.82
C HIS A 189 -8.49 -11.43 -20.65
N ARG A 190 -7.65 -12.05 -21.48
CA ARG A 190 -8.03 -13.27 -22.23
C ARG A 190 -8.24 -14.46 -21.31
N ASP A 191 -7.44 -14.58 -20.26
CA ASP A 191 -7.48 -15.68 -19.32
C ASP A 191 -8.49 -15.46 -18.19
N TRP A 192 -9.33 -14.43 -18.26
CA TRP A 192 -10.26 -13.98 -17.22
C TRP A 192 -11.05 -15.13 -16.59
N TYR A 193 -11.69 -15.98 -17.40
CA TYR A 193 -12.47 -17.10 -16.89
C TYR A 193 -11.62 -18.18 -16.23
N ALA A 194 -10.47 -18.48 -16.81
CA ALA A 194 -9.55 -19.44 -16.22
C ALA A 194 -9.06 -18.97 -14.84
N ILE A 195 -8.88 -17.67 -14.67
CA ILE A 195 -8.45 -17.07 -13.39
C ILE A 195 -9.63 -17.03 -12.42
N VAL A 196 -10.71 -16.37 -12.78
CA VAL A 196 -11.80 -16.04 -11.85
C VAL A 196 -12.68 -17.26 -11.57
N LEU A 197 -13.11 -17.96 -12.59
CA LEU A 197 -13.96 -19.16 -12.44
C LEU A 197 -13.14 -20.42 -12.23
N GLY A 198 -12.12 -20.63 -13.07
CA GLY A 198 -11.28 -21.83 -13.04
C GLY A 198 -10.27 -21.89 -11.89
N GLY A 199 -9.92 -20.76 -11.28
CA GLY A 199 -8.99 -20.72 -10.15
C GLY A 199 -7.54 -21.02 -10.53
N SER A 200 -7.10 -20.71 -11.76
CA SER A 200 -5.72 -20.93 -12.20
C SER A 200 -4.68 -20.23 -11.32
N HIS A 201 -5.09 -19.16 -10.60
CA HIS A 201 -4.25 -18.40 -9.66
C HIS A 201 -4.51 -18.74 -8.18
N SER A 202 -5.17 -19.86 -7.88
CA SER A 202 -5.49 -20.23 -6.49
C SER A 202 -4.24 -20.51 -5.64
N LYS A 203 -3.16 -20.99 -6.25
CA LYS A 203 -1.87 -21.17 -5.56
C LYS A 203 -1.20 -19.83 -5.19
N GLN A 204 -1.56 -18.74 -5.86
CA GLN A 204 -1.14 -17.38 -5.56
C GLN A 204 -2.13 -16.64 -4.63
N GLY A 205 -3.15 -17.33 -4.12
CA GLY A 205 -4.13 -16.78 -3.19
C GLY A 205 -5.41 -16.22 -3.80
N MET A 206 -5.56 -16.21 -5.14
CA MET A 206 -6.81 -15.85 -5.79
C MET A 206 -7.82 -17.00 -5.67
N LEU A 207 -9.02 -16.70 -5.17
CA LEU A 207 -10.06 -17.72 -5.01
C LEU A 207 -10.63 -18.16 -6.36
N SER A 208 -11.06 -19.42 -6.47
CA SER A 208 -11.92 -19.89 -7.56
C SER A 208 -13.38 -19.65 -7.22
N PHE A 209 -14.08 -18.92 -8.08
CA PHE A 209 -15.50 -18.57 -7.85
C PHE A 209 -16.52 -19.51 -8.53
N ALA A 210 -16.07 -20.45 -9.39
CA ALA A 210 -16.98 -21.45 -9.96
C ALA A 210 -17.43 -22.51 -8.95
N SER A 211 -16.64 -22.74 -7.89
CA SER A 211 -17.00 -23.67 -6.82
C SER A 211 -17.08 -22.93 -5.49
N ALA A 212 -18.27 -22.54 -5.09
CA ALA A 212 -18.56 -21.79 -3.85
C ALA A 212 -18.26 -22.54 -2.54
N ARG A 213 -17.48 -23.61 -2.56
CA ARG A 213 -17.20 -24.45 -1.38
C ARG A 213 -16.23 -23.82 -0.37
N ALA A 214 -15.53 -22.77 -0.75
CA ALA A 214 -14.45 -22.23 0.10
C ALA A 214 -14.94 -21.22 1.15
N ILE A 215 -16.06 -20.51 0.92
CA ILE A 215 -16.59 -19.48 1.85
C ILE A 215 -18.12 -19.53 1.86
N PRO A 216 -18.76 -20.25 2.78
CA PRO A 216 -20.21 -20.14 2.97
C PRO A 216 -20.57 -18.74 3.48
N PRO A 217 -21.63 -18.06 2.99
CA PRO A 217 -22.68 -18.55 2.11
C PRO A 217 -22.58 -18.10 0.64
N MET A 218 -21.37 -17.94 0.09
CA MET A 218 -21.21 -17.46 -1.29
C MET A 218 -21.74 -18.48 -2.30
N LEU A 219 -22.65 -18.04 -3.16
CA LEU A 219 -23.11 -18.81 -4.31
C LEU A 219 -21.98 -18.88 -5.37
N ALA A 220 -21.97 -19.95 -6.16
CA ALA A 220 -21.05 -20.04 -7.29
C ALA A 220 -21.34 -18.89 -8.28
N MET A 221 -20.27 -18.25 -8.76
CA MET A 221 -20.37 -17.18 -9.75
C MET A 221 -20.72 -17.76 -11.12
N THR A 222 -21.72 -17.21 -11.76
CA THR A 222 -22.06 -17.55 -13.14
C THR A 222 -21.11 -16.83 -14.12
N GLN A 223 -21.03 -17.33 -15.35
CA GLN A 223 -20.26 -16.67 -16.38
C GLN A 223 -20.77 -15.25 -16.66
N ALA A 224 -22.10 -15.04 -16.71
CA ALA A 224 -22.69 -13.72 -16.92
C ALA A 224 -22.28 -12.72 -15.81
N GLN A 225 -22.21 -13.16 -14.56
CA GLN A 225 -21.73 -12.33 -13.46
C GLN A 225 -20.22 -12.02 -13.59
N ALA A 226 -19.43 -13.01 -14.02
CA ALA A 226 -18.03 -12.79 -14.29
C ALA A 226 -17.81 -11.79 -15.44
N ASP A 227 -18.67 -11.79 -16.47
CA ASP A 227 -18.66 -10.82 -17.58
C ASP A 227 -18.95 -9.40 -17.09
N GLU A 228 -19.95 -9.24 -16.22
CA GLU A 228 -20.29 -7.93 -15.67
C GLU A 228 -19.17 -7.39 -14.76
N ILE A 229 -18.54 -8.25 -13.96
CA ILE A 229 -17.36 -7.86 -13.16
C ILE A 229 -16.20 -7.49 -14.09
N HIS A 230 -15.97 -8.24 -15.18
CA HIS A 230 -14.93 -7.92 -16.16
C HIS A 230 -15.18 -6.57 -16.85
N ALA A 231 -16.44 -6.28 -17.18
CA ALA A 231 -16.83 -4.97 -17.73
C ALA A 231 -16.46 -3.82 -16.77
N TYR A 232 -16.70 -3.99 -15.48
CA TYR A 232 -16.30 -3.02 -14.46
C TYR A 232 -14.76 -2.89 -14.35
N VAL A 233 -14.02 -4.00 -14.40
CA VAL A 233 -12.54 -3.97 -14.40
C VAL A 233 -12.01 -3.20 -15.62
N ILE A 234 -12.55 -3.47 -16.81
CA ILE A 234 -12.17 -2.78 -18.05
C ILE A 234 -12.47 -1.28 -17.97
N ASP A 235 -13.63 -0.90 -17.42
CA ASP A 235 -13.99 0.51 -17.22
C ASP A 235 -12.99 1.24 -16.31
N ARG A 236 -12.62 0.62 -15.19
CA ARG A 236 -11.61 1.18 -14.27
C ARG A 236 -10.23 1.27 -14.90
N ALA A 237 -9.87 0.30 -15.73
CA ALA A 237 -8.61 0.31 -16.47
C ALA A 237 -8.57 1.46 -17.49
N TRP A 238 -9.66 1.71 -18.24
CA TRP A 238 -9.77 2.85 -19.14
C TRP A 238 -9.71 4.19 -18.41
N ALA A 239 -10.36 4.32 -17.27
CA ALA A 239 -10.27 5.52 -16.45
C ALA A 239 -8.81 5.82 -16.04
N ALA A 240 -8.06 4.80 -15.62
CA ALA A 240 -6.65 4.93 -15.26
C ALA A 240 -5.76 5.24 -16.48
N TYR A 241 -5.99 4.57 -17.60
CA TYR A 241 -5.27 4.79 -18.87
C TYR A 241 -5.42 6.23 -19.38
N ASN A 242 -6.64 6.73 -19.40
CA ASN A 242 -6.94 8.09 -19.87
C ASN A 242 -6.35 9.14 -18.90
N LEU A 243 -6.45 8.90 -17.57
CA LEU A 243 -5.88 9.80 -16.58
C LEU A 243 -4.36 9.91 -16.73
N GLN A 244 -3.66 8.78 -16.91
CA GLN A 244 -2.21 8.79 -17.08
C GLN A 244 -1.78 9.55 -18.33
N ARG A 245 -2.50 9.40 -19.44
CA ARG A 245 -2.20 10.12 -20.70
C ARG A 245 -2.54 11.60 -20.66
N ALA A 246 -3.46 12.02 -19.81
CA ALA A 246 -3.80 13.45 -19.64
C ALA A 246 -2.76 14.20 -18.79
N THR A 247 -1.89 13.47 -18.08
CA THR A 247 -0.86 14.04 -17.19
C THR A 247 0.54 14.05 -17.81
N HIS A 248 0.68 13.51 -19.02
CA HIS A 248 1.89 13.54 -19.85
C HIS A 248 1.67 14.36 -21.11
#